data_0dc8cca480e31ac697cc3812b3e00b90
#
_entry.id   0dc8cca480e31ac697cc3812b3e00b90
#
_cell.length_a   1.000
_cell.length_b   1.000
_cell.length_c   1.000
_cell.angle_alpha   90.00
_cell.angle_beta   90.00
_cell.angle_gamma   90.00
#
_symmetry.space_group_name_H-M   'P 1'
#
loop_
_entity.id
_entity.type
_entity.pdbx_description
1 polymer ?
#
loop_
_entity_poly.entity_id
_entity_poly.type
_entity_poly.pdbx_seq_one_letter_code
_entity_poly.pdbx_strand_id
1 'polypeptide(L)'
;MKKYSILLLLVCLSTTCFPQINELGFFVGGVNYIGDVGRTNYIQPNEPGGTIVYKYNLNPRIALRGTLSSFSLFGDDANSENAVRKARGYRFKNPINEVSLGIEYNFFEYDISTAHKTSTPYILLQVAAVDYETPRIQNELGDYRFTRNTALAIPFGIGWKTKLYGKLAFAAEISFRYSFTDKLDYSTQEFAELDFGGTSNDWYSFTGISLVYTFGRPPCFADRK
;
A
#
# COMPACT_ATOMS: atom_id res chain seq x y z
N MET A 1 -19.39 -39.35 5.62
CA MET A 1 -18.12 -38.64 5.57
C MET A 1 -17.37 -38.78 4.24
N LYS A 2 -17.19 -40.00 3.69
CA LYS A 2 -16.47 -40.19 2.38
C LYS A 2 -17.04 -39.44 1.18
N LYS A 3 -18.36 -39.22 1.08
CA LYS A 3 -19.01 -38.53 -0.03
C LYS A 3 -18.67 -37.04 -0.08
N TYR A 4 -18.54 -36.39 1.07
CA TYR A 4 -18.20 -34.96 1.15
C TYR A 4 -16.70 -34.71 0.88
N SER A 5 -15.84 -35.69 1.25
CA SER A 5 -14.40 -35.61 0.94
C SER A 5 -14.15 -35.69 -0.59
N ILE A 6 -14.93 -36.50 -1.31
CA ILE A 6 -14.83 -36.60 -2.78
C ILE A 6 -15.35 -35.33 -3.45
N LEU A 7 -16.43 -34.73 -2.92
CA LEU A 7 -16.95 -33.47 -3.43
C LEU A 7 -15.96 -32.32 -3.20
N LEU A 8 -15.33 -32.26 -2.03
CA LEU A 8 -14.28 -31.29 -1.71
C LEU A 8 -13.06 -31.46 -2.62
N LEU A 9 -12.65 -32.70 -2.88
CA LEU A 9 -11.54 -33.03 -3.78
C LEU A 9 -11.86 -32.63 -5.23
N LEU A 10 -13.08 -32.85 -5.71
CA LEU A 10 -13.56 -32.44 -7.03
C LEU A 10 -13.61 -30.93 -7.18
N VAL A 11 -14.05 -30.21 -6.16
CA VAL A 11 -14.04 -28.72 -6.14
C VAL A 11 -12.60 -28.20 -6.16
N CYS A 12 -11.67 -28.79 -5.41
CA CYS A 12 -10.25 -28.42 -5.45
C CYS A 12 -9.58 -28.74 -6.80
N LEU A 13 -9.97 -29.83 -7.48
CA LEU A 13 -9.47 -30.19 -8.82
C LEU A 13 -10.02 -29.27 -9.93
N SER A 14 -11.24 -28.75 -9.80
CA SER A 14 -11.84 -27.85 -10.79
C SER A 14 -11.19 -26.46 -10.82
N THR A 15 -10.45 -26.08 -9.80
CA THR A 15 -9.76 -24.79 -9.74
C THR A 15 -8.45 -24.74 -10.55
N THR A 16 -7.95 -25.89 -11.04
CA THR A 16 -6.67 -25.96 -11.73
C THR A 16 -6.73 -25.67 -13.25
N CYS A 17 -7.92 -25.41 -13.79
CA CYS A 17 -8.12 -25.34 -15.25
C CYS A 17 -8.26 -23.93 -15.84
N PHE A 18 -8.05 -22.87 -15.05
CA PHE A 18 -8.05 -21.51 -15.59
C PHE A 18 -6.63 -21.08 -15.96
N PRO A 19 -6.35 -20.76 -17.24
CA PRO A 19 -5.10 -20.15 -17.65
C PRO A 19 -5.03 -18.75 -17.05
N GLN A 20 -4.13 -18.56 -16.07
CA GLN A 20 -4.08 -17.37 -15.26
C GLN A 20 -2.69 -16.77 -15.29
N ILE A 21 -2.64 -15.47 -15.51
CA ILE A 21 -1.41 -14.72 -15.48
C ILE A 21 -1.25 -14.12 -14.08
N ASN A 22 -0.15 -14.47 -13.45
CA ASN A 22 0.25 -13.94 -12.16
C ASN A 22 1.37 -12.94 -12.36
N GLU A 23 1.41 -11.92 -11.52
CA GLU A 23 2.45 -10.92 -11.52
C GLU A 23 3.03 -10.80 -10.10
N LEU A 24 4.35 -10.77 -10.01
CA LEU A 24 5.06 -10.45 -8.79
C LEU A 24 5.92 -9.22 -9.04
N GLY A 25 5.72 -8.19 -8.24
CA GLY A 25 6.43 -6.91 -8.39
C GLY A 25 7.09 -6.46 -7.10
N PHE A 26 8.14 -5.69 -7.26
CA PHE A 26 8.79 -4.99 -6.17
C PHE A 26 8.79 -3.50 -6.47
N PHE A 27 8.17 -2.70 -5.57
CA PHE A 27 8.16 -1.26 -5.63
C PHE A 27 9.19 -0.67 -4.67
N VAL A 28 9.87 0.36 -5.13
CA VAL A 28 10.69 1.24 -4.31
C VAL A 28 10.20 2.67 -4.49
N GLY A 29 10.16 3.43 -3.43
CA GLY A 29 9.64 4.79 -3.51
C GLY A 29 9.83 5.55 -2.22
N GLY A 30 9.08 6.63 -2.11
CA GLY A 30 9.05 7.46 -0.93
C GLY A 30 7.66 7.59 -0.34
N VAL A 31 7.64 7.75 0.96
CA VAL A 31 6.44 7.89 1.79
C VAL A 31 6.35 9.31 2.30
N ASN A 32 5.13 9.81 2.45
CA ASN A 32 4.84 11.10 3.04
C ASN A 32 3.67 10.97 4.03
N TYR A 33 3.86 11.48 5.24
CA TYR A 33 2.80 11.60 6.24
C TYR A 33 1.99 12.88 6.00
N ILE A 34 0.69 12.83 6.25
CA ILE A 34 -0.26 13.93 6.07
C ILE A 34 -1.22 13.93 7.27
N GLY A 35 -1.00 14.82 8.22
CA GLY A 35 -1.80 14.91 9.44
C GLY A 35 -1.42 16.12 10.29
N ASP A 36 -1.39 15.94 11.61
CA ASP A 36 -1.26 17.04 12.57
C ASP A 36 0.17 17.51 12.78
N VAL A 37 1.17 16.75 12.32
CA VAL A 37 2.59 17.05 12.48
C VAL A 37 3.26 17.30 11.14
N GLY A 38 4.11 18.31 11.08
CA GLY A 38 4.94 18.61 9.92
C GLY A 38 4.19 19.38 8.81
N ARG A 39 4.55 19.08 7.57
CA ARG A 39 3.99 19.71 6.37
C ARG A 39 2.63 19.13 6.01
N THR A 40 1.81 19.93 5.32
CA THR A 40 0.49 19.53 4.83
C THR A 40 0.49 19.13 3.34
N ASN A 41 1.65 18.99 2.73
CA ASN A 41 1.77 18.64 1.31
C ASN A 41 1.38 17.17 1.08
N TYR A 42 0.51 16.91 0.10
CA TYR A 42 0.00 15.56 -0.17
C TYR A 42 1.03 14.63 -0.85
N ILE A 43 1.94 15.21 -1.64
CA ILE A 43 2.95 14.44 -2.40
C ILE A 43 4.31 15.10 -2.19
N GLN A 44 4.98 14.72 -1.12
CA GLN A 44 6.34 15.15 -0.83
C GLN A 44 7.09 14.05 -0.06
N PRO A 45 7.51 12.99 -0.78
CA PRO A 45 8.20 11.86 -0.16
C PRO A 45 9.40 12.33 0.66
N ASN A 46 9.44 11.94 1.93
CA ASN A 46 10.50 12.32 2.89
C ASN A 46 11.19 11.12 3.53
N GLU A 47 10.60 9.93 3.42
CA GLU A 47 11.19 8.68 3.90
C GLU A 47 11.14 7.60 2.81
N PRO A 48 12.17 6.75 2.68
CA PRO A 48 12.15 5.66 1.72
C PRO A 48 11.21 4.54 2.16
N GLY A 49 10.65 3.83 1.19
CA GLY A 49 9.79 2.68 1.42
C GLY A 49 9.90 1.61 0.36
N GLY A 50 9.61 0.38 0.75
CA GLY A 50 9.58 -0.78 -0.12
C GLY A 50 8.26 -1.53 -0.02
N THR A 51 7.82 -2.08 -1.16
CA THR A 51 6.55 -2.80 -1.25
C THR A 51 6.68 -4.00 -2.19
N ILE A 52 6.20 -5.16 -1.74
CA ILE A 52 6.05 -6.36 -2.57
C ILE A 52 4.59 -6.43 -2.99
N VAL A 53 4.35 -6.64 -4.28
CA VAL A 53 3.02 -6.71 -4.87
C VAL A 53 2.86 -8.04 -5.60
N TYR A 54 1.79 -8.74 -5.28
CA TYR A 54 1.33 -9.90 -6.03
C TYR A 54 -0.01 -9.56 -6.68
N LYS A 55 -0.13 -9.89 -7.97
CA LYS A 55 -1.36 -9.68 -8.72
C LYS A 55 -1.80 -10.97 -9.38
N TYR A 56 -3.09 -11.19 -9.33
CA TYR A 56 -3.79 -12.29 -9.97
C TYR A 56 -4.74 -11.69 -11.01
N ASN A 57 -4.36 -11.78 -12.29
CA ASN A 57 -5.13 -11.17 -13.36
C ASN A 57 -6.36 -12.02 -13.70
N LEU A 58 -7.55 -11.52 -13.36
CA LEU A 58 -8.83 -12.15 -13.71
C LEU A 58 -9.13 -12.01 -15.19
N ASN A 59 -8.79 -10.87 -15.75
CA ASN A 59 -8.91 -10.56 -17.18
C ASN A 59 -7.93 -9.39 -17.51
N PRO A 60 -7.81 -8.96 -18.80
CA PRO A 60 -6.90 -7.86 -19.16
C PRO A 60 -7.19 -6.52 -18.48
N ARG A 61 -8.37 -6.34 -17.88
CA ARG A 61 -8.78 -5.09 -17.23
C ARG A 61 -8.82 -5.15 -15.71
N ILE A 62 -8.94 -6.33 -15.10
CA ILE A 62 -9.14 -6.47 -13.65
C ILE A 62 -8.13 -7.47 -13.10
N ALA A 63 -7.42 -7.05 -12.06
CA ALA A 63 -6.57 -7.90 -11.26
C ALA A 63 -6.94 -7.83 -9.78
N LEU A 64 -6.89 -8.96 -9.09
CA LEU A 64 -6.80 -8.99 -7.63
C LEU A 64 -5.38 -8.67 -7.24
N ARG A 65 -5.22 -7.79 -6.25
CA ARG A 65 -3.91 -7.30 -5.83
C ARG A 65 -3.73 -7.49 -4.33
N GLY A 66 -2.65 -8.19 -3.95
CA GLY A 66 -2.14 -8.27 -2.60
C GLY A 66 -0.84 -7.47 -2.49
N THR A 67 -0.66 -6.76 -1.37
CA THR A 67 0.49 -5.87 -1.18
C THR A 67 1.04 -6.04 0.24
N LEU A 68 2.37 -6.14 0.36
CA LEU A 68 3.10 -6.10 1.62
C LEU A 68 4.05 -4.91 1.58
N SER A 69 3.88 -3.97 2.48
CA SER A 69 4.66 -2.74 2.53
C SER A 69 5.40 -2.60 3.86
N SER A 70 6.61 -2.05 3.80
CA SER A 70 7.39 -1.69 4.98
C SER A 70 8.10 -0.36 4.74
N PHE A 71 7.86 0.60 5.61
CA PHE A 71 8.40 1.95 5.55
C PHE A 71 8.29 2.63 6.91
N SER A 72 8.80 3.86 7.03
CA SER A 72 8.57 4.71 8.19
C SER A 72 7.78 5.95 7.80
N LEU A 73 6.85 6.37 8.64
CA LEU A 73 6.25 7.71 8.57
C LEU A 73 7.11 8.68 9.35
N PHE A 74 7.31 9.86 8.79
CA PHE A 74 8.11 10.92 9.41
C PHE A 74 7.39 12.25 9.26
N GLY A 75 7.29 12.98 10.38
CA GLY A 75 6.82 14.36 10.43
C GLY A 75 7.75 15.22 11.27
N ASP A 76 7.97 16.46 10.83
CA ASP A 76 8.80 17.44 11.53
C ASP A 76 8.17 18.82 11.38
N ASP A 77 7.75 19.40 12.51
CA ASP A 77 7.10 20.70 12.58
C ASP A 77 8.02 21.86 12.18
N ALA A 78 9.33 21.70 12.29
CA ALA A 78 10.29 22.69 11.83
C ALA A 78 10.15 22.96 10.33
N ASN A 79 9.68 21.97 9.58
CA ASN A 79 9.44 22.06 8.14
C ASN A 79 8.02 22.54 7.78
N SER A 80 7.13 22.75 8.74
CA SER A 80 5.76 23.19 8.52
C SER A 80 5.69 24.64 8.02
N GLU A 81 4.70 24.97 7.22
CA GLU A 81 4.38 26.38 6.87
C GLU A 81 3.52 27.05 7.97
N ASN A 82 2.92 26.27 8.86
CA ASN A 82 2.10 26.76 9.96
C ASN A 82 2.97 27.24 11.13
N ALA A 83 2.82 28.50 11.53
CA ALA A 83 3.59 29.11 12.60
C ALA A 83 3.38 28.43 13.98
N VAL A 84 2.19 27.92 14.25
CA VAL A 84 1.88 27.21 15.51
C VAL A 84 2.63 25.89 15.57
N ARG A 85 2.63 25.12 14.49
CA ARG A 85 3.40 23.88 14.38
C ARG A 85 4.90 24.15 14.54
N LYS A 86 5.43 25.18 13.85
CA LYS A 86 6.85 25.58 14.01
C LYS A 86 7.20 25.92 15.45
N ALA A 87 6.31 26.63 16.15
CA ALA A 87 6.53 26.97 17.55
C ALA A 87 6.47 25.76 18.49
N ARG A 88 5.64 24.75 18.16
CA ARG A 88 5.57 23.48 18.88
C ARG A 88 6.86 22.66 18.69
N GLY A 89 7.42 22.61 17.47
CA GLY A 89 8.70 21.98 17.19
C GLY A 89 8.72 20.46 17.38
N TYR A 90 7.55 19.80 17.25
CA TYR A 90 7.43 18.36 17.43
C TYR A 90 7.93 17.59 16.21
N ARG A 91 8.50 16.41 16.46
CA ARG A 91 9.00 15.51 15.42
C ARG A 91 8.76 14.06 15.83
N PHE A 92 8.34 13.24 14.85
CA PHE A 92 8.18 11.80 15.06
C PHE A 92 8.73 10.98 13.90
N LYS A 93 8.98 9.71 14.17
CA LYS A 93 9.27 8.69 13.18
C LYS A 93 8.67 7.36 13.63
N ASN A 94 7.69 6.85 12.87
CA ASN A 94 6.93 5.65 13.21
C ASN A 94 7.14 4.56 12.15
N PRO A 95 7.70 3.39 12.51
CA PRO A 95 7.85 2.27 11.58
C PRO A 95 6.49 1.61 11.32
N ILE A 96 6.14 1.48 10.04
CA ILE A 96 4.88 0.92 9.57
C ILE A 96 5.12 -0.36 8.78
N ASN A 97 4.33 -1.41 9.10
CA ASN A 97 4.17 -2.57 8.24
C ASN A 97 2.70 -2.68 7.82
N GLU A 98 2.47 -2.83 6.53
CA GLU A 98 1.12 -2.84 5.96
C GLU A 98 0.91 -4.11 5.14
N VAL A 99 -0.23 -4.77 5.35
CA VAL A 99 -0.72 -5.85 4.51
C VAL A 99 -2.04 -5.40 3.90
N SER A 100 -2.15 -5.42 2.58
CA SER A 100 -3.37 -4.98 1.90
C SER A 100 -3.83 -5.94 0.81
N LEU A 101 -5.15 -5.96 0.60
CA LEU A 101 -5.83 -6.74 -0.43
C LEU A 101 -6.88 -5.88 -1.13
N GLY A 102 -7.04 -6.06 -2.43
CA GLY A 102 -8.05 -5.33 -3.19
C GLY A 102 -7.96 -5.57 -4.68
N ILE A 103 -8.37 -4.58 -5.44
CA ILE A 103 -8.50 -4.66 -6.89
C ILE A 103 -7.67 -3.57 -7.58
N GLU A 104 -7.19 -3.92 -8.77
CA GLU A 104 -6.57 -3.01 -9.72
C GLU A 104 -7.37 -3.06 -11.02
N TYR A 105 -7.78 -1.89 -11.52
CA TYR A 105 -8.53 -1.77 -12.77
C TYR A 105 -7.69 -1.03 -13.82
N ASN A 106 -7.48 -1.70 -14.97
CA ASN A 106 -6.77 -1.17 -16.11
C ASN A 106 -7.73 -0.48 -17.08
N PHE A 107 -7.44 0.76 -17.45
CA PHE A 107 -8.28 1.52 -18.39
C PHE A 107 -8.21 0.95 -19.82
N PHE A 108 -7.04 0.47 -20.22
CA PHE A 108 -6.87 -0.23 -21.49
C PHE A 108 -6.62 -1.72 -21.24
N GLU A 109 -6.90 -2.53 -22.22
CA GLU A 109 -6.59 -3.96 -22.15
C GLU A 109 -5.08 -4.16 -22.02
N TYR A 110 -4.68 -4.77 -20.92
CA TYR A 110 -3.28 -5.04 -20.61
C TYR A 110 -3.01 -6.53 -20.69
N ASP A 111 -2.69 -6.99 -21.89
CA ASP A 111 -2.35 -8.38 -22.13
C ASP A 111 -0.83 -8.56 -22.21
N ILE A 112 -0.27 -9.14 -21.15
CA ILE A 112 1.18 -9.39 -21.04
C ILE A 112 1.61 -10.59 -21.88
N SER A 113 0.68 -11.46 -22.29
CA SER A 113 0.97 -12.66 -23.09
C SER A 113 1.34 -12.33 -24.53
N THR A 114 0.89 -11.18 -25.05
CA THR A 114 1.17 -10.75 -26.42
C THR A 114 2.64 -10.35 -26.61
N ALA A 115 3.16 -10.53 -27.83
CA ALA A 115 4.51 -10.06 -28.19
C ALA A 115 4.62 -8.53 -28.27
N HIS A 116 3.49 -7.83 -28.42
CA HIS A 116 3.46 -6.38 -28.58
C HIS A 116 3.65 -5.64 -27.24
N LYS A 117 4.20 -4.44 -27.33
CA LYS A 117 4.25 -3.52 -26.19
C LYS A 117 2.82 -3.11 -25.83
N THR A 118 2.46 -3.30 -24.58
CA THR A 118 1.18 -2.87 -24.04
C THR A 118 1.44 -1.95 -22.86
N SER A 119 0.62 -0.93 -22.71
CA SER A 119 0.69 0.00 -21.57
C SER A 119 -0.71 0.48 -21.21
N THR A 120 -0.93 0.77 -19.94
CA THR A 120 -2.22 1.22 -19.44
C THR A 120 -2.06 2.07 -18.18
N PRO A 121 -2.83 3.15 -18.05
CA PRO A 121 -3.11 3.70 -16.74
C PRO A 121 -3.99 2.72 -15.95
N TYR A 122 -3.87 2.75 -14.63
CA TYR A 122 -4.70 1.94 -13.75
C TYR A 122 -5.08 2.70 -12.50
N ILE A 123 -6.16 2.28 -11.88
CA ILE A 123 -6.57 2.69 -10.53
C ILE A 123 -6.55 1.47 -9.61
N LEU A 124 -6.32 1.70 -8.33
CA LEU A 124 -6.36 0.67 -7.31
C LEU A 124 -7.21 1.11 -6.13
N LEU A 125 -7.85 0.12 -5.51
CA LEU A 125 -8.57 0.26 -4.26
C LEU A 125 -8.37 -1.00 -3.43
N GLN A 126 -7.93 -0.83 -2.17
CA GLN A 126 -7.61 -1.94 -1.28
C GLN A 126 -8.17 -1.69 0.13
N VAL A 127 -8.17 -2.74 0.95
CA VAL A 127 -8.32 -2.66 2.40
C VAL A 127 -7.02 -3.16 3.01
N ALA A 128 -6.52 -2.47 4.02
CA ALA A 128 -5.25 -2.75 4.65
C ALA A 128 -5.37 -2.92 6.16
N ALA A 129 -4.54 -3.79 6.71
CA ALA A 129 -4.17 -3.81 8.12
C ALA A 129 -2.79 -3.16 8.26
N VAL A 130 -2.70 -2.15 9.09
CA VAL A 130 -1.51 -1.32 9.32
C VAL A 130 -1.03 -1.55 10.72
N ASP A 131 0.19 -2.07 10.88
CA ASP A 131 0.87 -2.26 12.14
C ASP A 131 1.82 -1.09 12.39
N TYR A 132 1.66 -0.42 13.54
CA TYR A 132 2.34 0.83 13.89
C TYR A 132 2.63 0.89 15.39
N GLU A 133 3.50 1.80 15.81
CA GLU A 133 3.84 2.03 17.21
C GLU A 133 3.05 3.19 17.81
N THR A 134 2.70 3.06 19.10
CA THR A 134 2.14 4.17 19.92
C THR A 134 2.86 4.27 21.25
N PRO A 135 3.06 5.48 21.80
CA PRO A 135 3.57 5.67 23.15
C PRO A 135 2.52 5.14 24.16
N ARG A 136 2.99 4.41 25.16
CA ARG A 136 2.11 3.85 26.19
C ARG A 136 2.47 4.29 27.60
N ILE A 137 3.73 4.44 27.89
CA ILE A 137 4.24 4.80 29.21
C ILE A 137 5.39 5.78 29.05
N GLN A 138 5.37 6.88 29.79
CA GLN A 138 6.50 7.78 29.95
C GLN A 138 7.26 7.40 31.23
N ASN A 139 8.57 7.30 31.16
CA ASN A 139 9.41 7.06 32.33
C ASN A 139 9.78 8.41 33.04
N GLU A 140 10.41 8.33 34.22
CA GLU A 140 10.82 9.52 35.01
C GLU A 140 11.85 10.41 34.28
N LEU A 141 12.52 9.89 33.22
CA LEU A 141 13.49 10.60 32.42
C LEU A 141 12.86 11.30 31.19
N GLY A 142 11.55 11.15 30.99
CA GLY A 142 10.83 11.73 29.86
C GLY A 142 10.82 10.86 28.58
N ASP A 143 11.38 9.64 28.63
CA ASP A 143 11.35 8.72 27.51
C ASP A 143 10.05 7.93 27.47
N TYR A 144 9.57 7.60 26.27
CA TYR A 144 8.36 6.79 26.06
C TYR A 144 8.68 5.33 25.80
N ARG A 145 7.86 4.44 26.33
CA ARG A 145 7.78 3.05 25.90
C ARG A 145 6.70 2.92 24.83
N PHE A 146 7.07 2.29 23.72
CA PHE A 146 6.18 2.09 22.60
C PHE A 146 5.56 0.69 22.62
N THR A 147 4.31 0.60 22.16
CA THR A 147 3.59 -0.67 21.96
C THR A 147 3.07 -0.71 20.53
N ARG A 148 3.14 -1.88 19.91
CA ARG A 148 2.57 -2.08 18.58
C ARG A 148 1.06 -2.23 18.63
N ASN A 149 0.41 -1.56 17.71
CA ASN A 149 -1.03 -1.57 17.52
C ASN A 149 -1.35 -1.79 16.05
N THR A 150 -2.57 -2.26 15.77
CA THR A 150 -3.03 -2.47 14.40
C THR A 150 -4.27 -1.63 14.15
N ALA A 151 -4.31 -0.94 13.02
CA ALA A 151 -5.48 -0.22 12.53
C ALA A 151 -5.84 -0.66 11.11
N LEU A 152 -7.07 -0.38 10.72
CA LEU A 152 -7.50 -0.51 9.33
C LEU A 152 -7.13 0.75 8.54
N ALA A 153 -6.89 0.57 7.24
CA ALA A 153 -6.74 1.66 6.29
C ALA A 153 -7.37 1.30 4.94
N ILE A 154 -7.62 2.32 4.13
CA ILE A 154 -8.10 2.18 2.76
C ILE A 154 -7.03 2.77 1.82
N PRO A 155 -6.14 1.94 1.25
CA PRO A 155 -5.27 2.35 0.17
C PRO A 155 -6.05 2.53 -1.14
N PHE A 156 -5.84 3.68 -1.80
CA PHE A 156 -6.35 3.95 -3.13
C PHE A 156 -5.33 4.77 -3.91
N GLY A 157 -5.32 4.64 -5.23
CA GLY A 157 -4.31 5.32 -6.01
C GLY A 157 -4.46 5.13 -7.51
N ILE A 158 -3.53 5.76 -8.21
CA ILE A 158 -3.41 5.70 -9.66
C ILE A 158 -1.99 5.34 -10.05
N GLY A 159 -1.84 4.70 -11.17
CA GLY A 159 -0.54 4.39 -11.71
C GLY A 159 -0.56 4.23 -13.22
N TRP A 160 0.62 4.07 -13.77
CA TRP A 160 0.84 3.73 -15.15
C TRP A 160 1.75 2.52 -15.22
N LYS A 161 1.40 1.53 -16.02
CA LYS A 161 2.25 0.36 -16.24
C LYS A 161 2.46 0.11 -17.72
N THR A 162 3.64 -0.43 -18.04
CA THR A 162 4.03 -0.76 -19.41
C THR A 162 4.86 -2.03 -19.43
N LYS A 163 4.62 -2.86 -20.42
CA LYS A 163 5.46 -4.02 -20.70
C LYS A 163 6.80 -3.55 -21.27
N LEU A 164 7.90 -3.99 -20.67
CA LEU A 164 9.25 -3.67 -21.14
C LEU A 164 9.72 -4.69 -22.16
N TYR A 165 9.98 -5.90 -21.72
CA TYR A 165 10.51 -6.98 -22.53
C TYR A 165 10.12 -8.34 -21.96
N GLY A 166 9.68 -9.27 -22.82
CA GLY A 166 9.32 -10.62 -22.43
C GLY A 166 8.27 -10.64 -21.32
N LYS A 167 8.67 -11.08 -20.13
CA LYS A 167 7.84 -11.21 -18.94
C LYS A 167 8.02 -10.05 -17.95
N LEU A 168 8.77 -9.03 -18.30
CA LEU A 168 9.05 -7.90 -17.44
C LEU A 168 8.17 -6.70 -17.80
N ALA A 169 7.64 -6.05 -16.77
CA ALA A 169 6.88 -4.82 -16.87
C ALA A 169 7.42 -3.79 -15.86
N PHE A 170 7.21 -2.54 -16.17
CA PHE A 170 7.50 -1.39 -15.30
C PHE A 170 6.19 -0.73 -14.91
N ALA A 171 6.10 -0.24 -13.69
CA ALA A 171 5.01 0.63 -13.29
C ALA A 171 5.51 1.79 -12.43
N ALA A 172 4.79 2.92 -12.52
CA ALA A 172 4.89 4.05 -11.62
C ALA A 172 3.53 4.27 -10.97
N GLU A 173 3.51 4.56 -9.67
CA GLU A 173 2.28 4.63 -8.87
C GLU A 173 2.36 5.74 -7.84
N ILE A 174 1.24 6.42 -7.64
CA ILE A 174 0.97 7.29 -6.50
C ILE A 174 -0.27 6.75 -5.82
N SER A 175 -0.16 6.47 -4.53
CA SER A 175 -1.25 5.91 -3.74
C SER A 175 -1.35 6.58 -2.38
N PHE A 176 -2.57 6.84 -1.96
CA PHE A 176 -2.93 7.42 -0.67
C PHE A 176 -3.53 6.36 0.23
N ARG A 177 -3.35 6.50 1.52
CA ARG A 177 -3.97 5.66 2.54
C ARG A 177 -4.73 6.56 3.50
N TYR A 178 -6.02 6.30 3.63
CA TYR A 178 -6.83 6.81 4.72
C TYR A 178 -6.77 5.81 5.86
N SER A 179 -6.18 6.14 6.99
CA SER A 179 -6.16 5.27 8.17
C SER A 179 -7.38 5.55 9.05
N PHE A 180 -7.88 4.54 9.73
CA PHE A 180 -8.93 4.70 10.73
C PHE A 180 -8.36 4.91 12.13
N THR A 181 -7.24 5.61 12.22
CA THR A 181 -6.57 5.99 13.46
C THR A 181 -5.94 7.37 13.34
N ASP A 182 -5.86 8.08 14.46
CA ASP A 182 -5.25 9.39 14.65
C ASP A 182 -3.94 9.26 15.47
N LYS A 183 -3.33 8.06 15.46
CA LYS A 183 -2.19 7.76 16.35
C LYS A 183 -0.90 7.39 15.59
N LEU A 184 -0.86 7.60 14.28
CA LEU A 184 0.33 7.27 13.48
C LEU A 184 1.49 8.23 13.75
N ASP A 185 1.18 9.45 14.21
CA ASP A 185 2.13 10.49 14.57
C ASP A 185 2.48 10.53 16.07
N TYR A 186 2.07 9.49 16.80
CA TYR A 186 2.16 9.38 18.26
C TYR A 186 1.25 10.33 19.04
N SER A 187 0.31 11.04 18.40
CA SER A 187 -0.67 11.84 19.11
C SER A 187 -1.51 10.96 20.04
N THR A 188 -1.77 11.43 21.24
CA THR A 188 -2.59 10.74 22.23
C THR A 188 -3.03 11.70 23.32
N GLN A 189 -4.27 11.53 23.79
CA GLN A 189 -4.80 12.28 24.92
C GLN A 189 -4.31 11.74 26.29
N GLU A 190 -3.59 10.61 26.30
CA GLU A 190 -3.06 10.03 27.53
C GLU A 190 -1.89 10.87 28.12
N PHE A 191 -1.19 11.62 27.25
CA PHE A 191 -0.05 12.46 27.64
C PHE A 191 -0.27 13.88 27.13
N ALA A 192 -0.32 14.85 28.07
CA ALA A 192 -0.58 16.25 27.74
C ALA A 192 0.41 16.85 26.71
N GLU A 193 1.63 16.34 26.66
CA GLU A 193 2.66 16.78 25.71
C GLU A 193 2.42 16.26 24.28
N LEU A 194 1.61 15.20 24.13
CA LEU A 194 1.27 14.55 22.85
C LEU A 194 -0.20 14.77 22.47
N ASP A 195 -0.95 15.56 23.24
CA ASP A 195 -2.31 15.97 22.90
C ASP A 195 -2.27 17.21 22.02
N PHE A 196 -2.31 16.99 20.71
CA PHE A 196 -2.31 18.08 19.72
C PHE A 196 -3.71 18.63 19.43
N GLY A 197 -4.76 18.11 20.09
CA GLY A 197 -6.14 18.56 19.94
C GLY A 197 -6.76 18.20 18.59
N GLY A 198 -6.09 17.41 17.77
CA GLY A 198 -6.59 16.86 16.52
C GLY A 198 -7.61 15.75 16.78
N THR A 199 -8.60 15.64 15.91
CA THR A 199 -9.58 14.52 15.91
C THR A 199 -9.73 13.89 14.53
N SER A 200 -8.88 14.30 13.58
CA SER A 200 -8.93 13.81 12.20
C SER A 200 -8.01 12.61 12.04
N ASN A 201 -8.52 11.58 11.41
CA ASN A 201 -7.73 10.40 11.07
C ASN A 201 -6.53 10.75 10.19
N ASP A 202 -5.42 10.08 10.42
CA ASP A 202 -4.18 10.25 9.70
C ASP A 202 -4.24 9.73 8.27
N TRP A 203 -3.53 10.42 7.39
CA TRP A 203 -3.30 10.02 6.02
C TRP A 203 -1.81 9.85 5.73
N TYR A 204 -1.50 9.03 4.78
CA TYR A 204 -0.15 8.97 4.23
C TYR A 204 -0.19 8.58 2.75
N SER A 205 0.84 8.98 2.02
CA SER A 205 0.99 8.65 0.60
C SER A 205 2.27 7.89 0.34
N PHE A 206 2.25 7.06 -0.70
CA PHE A 206 3.41 6.37 -1.24
C PHE A 206 3.51 6.69 -2.72
N THR A 207 4.67 7.14 -3.16
CA THR A 207 4.99 7.39 -4.56
C THR A 207 6.20 6.56 -4.93
N GLY A 208 6.07 5.72 -5.94
CA GLY A 208 7.15 4.80 -6.29
C GLY A 208 7.10 4.26 -7.70
N ILE A 209 8.15 3.53 -8.01
CA ILE A 209 8.30 2.79 -9.27
C ILE A 209 8.49 1.31 -8.97
N SER A 210 8.10 0.45 -9.88
CA SER A 210 8.24 -0.99 -9.71
C SER A 210 8.74 -1.69 -10.94
N LEU A 211 9.40 -2.81 -10.70
CA LEU A 211 9.66 -3.84 -11.69
C LEU A 211 8.77 -5.05 -11.36
N VAL A 212 8.03 -5.52 -12.36
CA VAL A 212 7.05 -6.59 -12.22
C VAL A 212 7.42 -7.75 -13.14
N TYR A 213 7.46 -8.95 -12.58
CA TYR A 213 7.68 -10.19 -13.33
C TYR A 213 6.37 -10.96 -13.46
N THR A 214 6.04 -11.34 -14.69
CA THR A 214 4.83 -12.06 -15.04
C THR A 214 5.10 -13.55 -15.25
N PHE A 215 4.25 -14.40 -14.69
CA PHE A 215 4.34 -15.86 -14.82
C PHE A 215 2.94 -16.49 -14.90
N GLY A 216 2.89 -17.75 -15.32
CA GLY A 216 1.65 -18.48 -15.55
C GLY A 216 1.43 -18.81 -17.03
N ARG A 217 0.29 -19.41 -17.32
CA ARG A 217 -0.10 -19.75 -18.70
C ARG A 217 -0.91 -18.60 -19.31
N PRO A 218 -0.66 -18.24 -20.58
CA PRO A 218 -1.47 -17.24 -21.26
C PRO A 218 -2.94 -17.70 -21.32
N PRO A 219 -3.89 -16.78 -21.14
CA PRO A 219 -5.30 -17.08 -21.23
C PRO A 219 -5.69 -17.49 -22.67
N CYS A 220 -6.70 -18.36 -22.79
CA CYS A 220 -7.18 -18.87 -24.07
C CYS A 220 -7.81 -17.82 -25.01
N PHE A 221 -7.98 -16.57 -24.54
CA PHE A 221 -8.46 -15.44 -25.36
C PHE A 221 -7.34 -14.63 -26.03
N ALA A 222 -6.06 -15.05 -25.88
CA ALA A 222 -4.91 -14.36 -26.46
C ALA A 222 -4.86 -14.42 -28.00
N ASP A 223 -5.72 -15.21 -28.65
CA ASP A 223 -5.72 -15.46 -30.11
C ASP A 223 -6.95 -14.91 -30.87
N ARG A 224 -7.62 -13.90 -30.35
CA ARG A 224 -8.57 -13.16 -31.19
C ARG A 224 -7.85 -12.02 -31.91
N LYS A 225 -7.37 -12.35 -33.13
CA LYS A 225 -7.02 -11.38 -34.16
C LYS A 225 -8.25 -10.60 -34.61
#